data_6dc7c8a638603e0c42271fa580bc382b
#
_entry.id   6dc7c8a638603e0c42271fa580bc382b
#
_cell.length_a   1.000
_cell.length_b   1.000
_cell.length_c   1.000
_cell.angle_alpha   90.00
_cell.angle_beta   90.00
_cell.angle_gamma   90.00
#
_symmetry.space_group_name_H-M   'P 1'
#
loop_
_entity.id
_entity.type
_entity.pdbx_description
1 polymer ?
#
loop_
_entity_poly.entity_id
_entity_poly.type
_entity_poly.pdbx_seq_one_letter_code
_entity_poly.pdbx_strand_id
1 'polypeptide(L)'
;MSIESEDIMLHGLAGSTVFMIGIGGCSMSGLALLLKDRGFDVLGSSSIDTEYLPMLREHGIPIFLRDDPARLEGVDLLVYSHAISMDNPLIRAARHKGVPVVSRSWLLGQLSAVFDRTICVCGTHGKTTVTSMLALILIEAGRDPTVHIGGIFPAMGGNVRNGNSDLFLTEACEYQRSFLSLRPTGIVLMNIEAEHLDCYRDIDEIEETFGAFLGKLPEDGWALGCGEDERALNRLRSLSCRTAAFGTTGNCAYRIDNATEDLFGYYQFDFFHDSEILGHVRMGIPGRFNAVNAAAALSAAHMLGVDMPAACETIERFRGAHRRFELTGTLNGAEVFHDYGHNPPEMKNAVSIARKRCRKGRLWAVMQPNNFVRVKELFQDYLTCTKEADITLVTDIYGDRTKDTGRISSEMLVEGMREHGVCAVLTPALSDAAAVLRKSVQPGDLVITMGGGDIYLLNELLKEPEERLAHESC
;
A
#
# COMPACT_ATOMS: atom_id res chain seq x y z
N MET A 1 -7.30 37.60 4.61
CA MET A 1 -7.88 36.64 5.57
C MET A 1 -7.67 35.27 4.95
N SER A 2 -6.80 34.43 5.52
CA SER A 2 -6.71 33.02 5.09
C SER A 2 -7.98 32.34 5.56
N ILE A 3 -8.79 31.79 4.66
CA ILE A 3 -9.87 30.88 4.98
C ILE A 3 -9.21 29.68 5.62
N GLU A 4 -9.42 29.45 6.91
CA GLU A 4 -8.91 28.25 7.58
C GLU A 4 -9.65 27.04 7.02
N SER A 5 -8.96 25.94 6.82
CA SER A 5 -9.50 24.71 6.19
C SER A 5 -10.68 24.10 6.97
N GLU A 6 -10.92 24.53 8.20
CA GLU A 6 -12.02 24.09 9.05
C GLU A 6 -13.40 24.60 8.60
N ASP A 7 -13.45 25.71 7.85
CA ASP A 7 -14.70 26.31 7.38
C ASP A 7 -15.15 25.78 6.00
N ILE A 8 -14.33 24.93 5.37
CA ILE A 8 -14.62 24.41 4.02
C ILE A 8 -15.24 23.02 4.14
N MET A 9 -16.46 22.86 3.63
CA MET A 9 -17.14 21.56 3.56
C MET A 9 -17.26 21.12 2.11
N LEU A 10 -16.80 19.90 1.80
CA LEU A 10 -16.77 19.39 0.42
C LEU A 10 -18.16 19.37 -0.25
N HIS A 11 -19.22 19.04 0.50
CA HIS A 11 -20.58 19.03 -0.04
C HIS A 11 -21.12 20.41 -0.45
N GLY A 12 -20.54 21.50 0.09
CA GLY A 12 -20.83 22.86 -0.34
C GLY A 12 -20.15 23.27 -1.66
N LEU A 13 -19.27 22.43 -2.18
CA LEU A 13 -18.44 22.68 -3.36
C LEU A 13 -18.87 21.82 -4.57
N ALA A 14 -20.03 21.18 -4.55
CA ALA A 14 -20.50 20.38 -5.69
C ALA A 14 -20.54 21.22 -6.99
N GLY A 15 -19.95 20.70 -8.07
CA GLY A 15 -19.81 21.41 -9.33
C GLY A 15 -18.64 22.39 -9.42
N SER A 16 -17.82 22.51 -8.37
CA SER A 16 -16.63 23.37 -8.34
C SER A 16 -15.47 22.76 -9.11
N THR A 17 -14.56 23.63 -9.53
CA THR A 17 -13.30 23.26 -10.19
C THR A 17 -12.19 23.03 -9.18
N VAL A 18 -11.64 21.82 -9.16
CA VAL A 18 -10.58 21.39 -8.23
C VAL A 18 -9.27 21.19 -8.99
N PHE A 19 -8.23 21.92 -8.59
CA PHE A 19 -6.87 21.71 -9.13
C PHE A 19 -6.05 20.85 -8.16
N MET A 20 -5.44 19.75 -8.64
CA MET A 20 -4.68 18.80 -7.84
C MET A 20 -3.19 18.80 -8.21
N ILE A 21 -2.31 19.25 -7.28
CA ILE A 21 -0.86 19.22 -7.49
C ILE A 21 -0.33 17.82 -7.09
N GLY A 22 0.40 17.18 -8.00
CA GLY A 22 0.86 15.80 -7.85
C GLY A 22 -0.25 14.79 -8.10
N ILE A 23 -1.15 15.09 -9.05
CA ILE A 23 -2.33 14.27 -9.40
C ILE A 23 -1.96 12.84 -9.82
N GLY A 24 -0.75 12.63 -10.37
CA GLY A 24 -0.22 11.31 -10.75
C GLY A 24 0.20 10.42 -9.57
N GLY A 25 0.15 10.91 -8.32
CA GLY A 25 0.42 10.08 -7.17
C GLY A 25 -0.72 9.07 -6.92
N CYS A 26 -0.39 7.87 -6.40
CA CYS A 26 -1.35 6.78 -6.19
C CYS A 26 -2.66 7.26 -5.53
N SER A 27 -2.60 7.79 -4.31
CA SER A 27 -3.81 8.26 -3.61
C SER A 27 -4.45 9.48 -4.26
N MET A 28 -3.66 10.38 -4.86
CA MET A 28 -4.19 11.59 -5.52
C MET A 28 -5.00 11.23 -6.76
N SER A 29 -4.54 10.29 -7.56
CA SER A 29 -5.25 9.83 -8.77
C SER A 29 -6.61 9.20 -8.42
N GLY A 30 -6.65 8.36 -7.39
CA GLY A 30 -7.92 7.79 -6.91
C GLY A 30 -8.88 8.86 -6.41
N LEU A 31 -8.40 9.85 -5.64
CA LEU A 31 -9.24 10.96 -5.18
C LEU A 31 -9.75 11.83 -6.33
N ALA A 32 -8.92 12.03 -7.38
CA ALA A 32 -9.33 12.76 -8.58
C ALA A 32 -10.51 12.07 -9.28
N LEU A 33 -10.48 10.75 -9.42
CA LEU A 33 -11.58 9.97 -9.98
C LEU A 33 -12.84 10.04 -9.10
N LEU A 34 -12.69 9.87 -7.77
CA LEU A 34 -13.83 9.99 -6.85
C LEU A 34 -14.50 11.37 -6.91
N LEU A 35 -13.73 12.44 -7.06
CA LEU A 35 -14.28 13.79 -7.25
C LEU A 35 -14.97 13.92 -8.60
N LYS A 36 -14.34 13.43 -9.68
CA LYS A 36 -14.91 13.49 -11.04
C LYS A 36 -16.27 12.80 -11.11
N ASP A 37 -16.37 11.60 -10.53
CA ASP A 37 -17.61 10.84 -10.47
C ASP A 37 -18.71 11.53 -9.64
N ARG A 38 -18.30 12.38 -8.70
CA ARG A 38 -19.22 13.20 -7.88
C ARG A 38 -19.58 14.55 -8.52
N GLY A 39 -19.20 14.76 -9.80
CA GLY A 39 -19.57 15.93 -10.56
C GLY A 39 -18.70 17.17 -10.34
N PHE A 40 -17.49 17.00 -9.78
CA PHE A 40 -16.50 18.07 -9.76
C PHE A 40 -15.76 18.16 -11.11
N ASP A 41 -15.36 19.37 -11.48
CA ASP A 41 -14.42 19.57 -12.56
C ASP A 41 -13.00 19.45 -12.02
N VAL A 42 -12.32 18.35 -12.39
CA VAL A 42 -10.99 18.03 -11.87
C VAL A 42 -9.93 18.22 -12.92
N LEU A 43 -8.84 18.89 -12.56
CA LEU A 43 -7.63 19.02 -13.35
C LEU A 43 -6.41 19.00 -12.42
N GLY A 44 -5.21 18.80 -12.95
CA GLY A 44 -4.04 18.81 -12.09
C GLY A 44 -2.70 18.79 -12.80
N SER A 45 -1.63 18.82 -12.00
CA SER A 45 -0.26 18.73 -12.50
C SER A 45 0.46 17.49 -11.96
N SER A 46 1.35 16.92 -12.78
CA SER A 46 2.28 15.87 -12.40
C SER A 46 3.62 16.12 -13.09
N SER A 47 4.70 16.22 -12.32
CA SER A 47 6.05 16.43 -12.86
C SER A 47 6.69 15.17 -13.44
N ILE A 48 6.11 14.01 -13.16
CA ILE A 48 6.58 12.70 -13.62
C ILE A 48 5.43 11.95 -14.29
N ASP A 49 5.77 11.14 -15.27
CA ASP A 49 4.83 10.20 -15.87
C ASP A 49 4.73 8.96 -14.95
N THR A 50 3.51 8.63 -14.53
CA THR A 50 3.25 7.52 -13.61
C THR A 50 2.23 6.56 -14.21
N GLU A 51 2.19 5.32 -13.72
CA GLU A 51 1.23 4.29 -14.11
C GLU A 51 -0.25 4.69 -13.91
N TYR A 52 -0.52 5.76 -13.14
CA TYR A 52 -1.88 6.26 -12.88
C TYR A 52 -2.37 7.29 -13.91
N LEU A 53 -1.47 7.94 -14.66
CA LEU A 53 -1.86 9.02 -15.60
C LEU A 53 -2.71 8.53 -16.77
N PRO A 54 -2.50 7.35 -17.38
CA PRO A 54 -3.38 6.83 -18.42
C PRO A 54 -4.84 6.77 -17.98
N MET A 55 -5.11 6.18 -16.81
CA MET A 55 -6.47 6.08 -16.26
C MET A 55 -7.14 7.45 -16.06
N LEU A 56 -6.39 8.46 -15.58
CA LEU A 56 -6.94 9.83 -15.45
C LEU A 56 -7.28 10.45 -16.80
N ARG A 57 -6.44 10.24 -17.83
CA ARG A 57 -6.68 10.73 -19.19
C ARG A 57 -7.92 10.08 -19.82
N GLU A 58 -8.12 8.79 -19.62
CA GLU A 58 -9.31 8.05 -20.09
C GLU A 58 -10.61 8.60 -19.48
N HIS A 59 -10.56 9.08 -18.23
CA HIS A 59 -11.69 9.75 -17.57
C HIS A 59 -11.79 11.23 -17.90
N GLY A 60 -11.03 11.73 -18.92
CA GLY A 60 -11.11 13.10 -19.38
C GLY A 60 -10.61 14.15 -18.40
N ILE A 61 -9.71 13.78 -17.47
CA ILE A 61 -9.09 14.71 -16.52
C ILE A 61 -7.88 15.38 -17.17
N PRO A 62 -7.86 16.72 -17.33
CA PRO A 62 -6.71 17.44 -17.88
C PRO A 62 -5.50 17.38 -16.95
N ILE A 63 -4.34 16.96 -17.51
CA ILE A 63 -3.10 16.81 -16.75
C ILE A 63 -2.00 17.66 -17.37
N PHE A 64 -1.33 18.48 -16.58
CA PHE A 64 -0.23 19.33 -16.98
C PHE A 64 1.10 18.79 -16.42
N LEU A 65 2.15 18.79 -17.27
CA LEU A 65 3.48 18.31 -16.84
C LEU A 65 4.28 19.36 -16.04
N ARG A 66 3.77 20.60 -15.95
CA ARG A 66 4.43 21.70 -15.24
C ARG A 66 3.43 22.48 -14.40
N ASP A 67 3.91 22.97 -13.29
CA ASP A 67 3.17 23.87 -12.41
C ASP A 67 3.14 25.28 -13.03
N ASP A 68 1.98 25.68 -13.53
CA ASP A 68 1.75 26.98 -14.18
C ASP A 68 0.62 27.73 -13.43
N PRO A 69 0.94 28.85 -12.74
CA PRO A 69 -0.04 29.67 -12.04
C PRO A 69 -1.20 30.21 -12.90
N ALA A 70 -1.04 30.29 -14.21
CA ALA A 70 -2.12 30.71 -15.12
C ALA A 70 -3.28 29.70 -15.14
N ARG A 71 -3.01 28.44 -14.80
CA ARG A 71 -4.02 27.37 -14.73
C ARG A 71 -4.97 27.45 -13.53
N LEU A 72 -4.74 28.40 -12.62
CA LEU A 72 -5.61 28.65 -11.47
C LEU A 72 -6.77 29.62 -11.78
N GLU A 73 -6.96 30.01 -13.01
CA GLU A 73 -8.14 30.79 -13.39
C GLU A 73 -9.41 29.93 -13.34
N GLY A 74 -10.42 30.38 -12.59
CA GLY A 74 -11.67 29.62 -12.38
C GLY A 74 -11.53 28.40 -11.45
N VAL A 75 -10.41 28.25 -10.73
CA VAL A 75 -10.22 27.18 -9.74
C VAL A 75 -10.81 27.62 -8.40
N ASP A 76 -11.69 26.79 -7.84
CA ASP A 76 -12.36 27.02 -6.56
C ASP A 76 -11.62 26.39 -5.37
N LEU A 77 -10.86 25.31 -5.61
CA LEU A 77 -10.11 24.57 -4.58
C LEU A 77 -8.80 24.06 -5.14
N LEU A 78 -7.70 24.22 -4.38
CA LEU A 78 -6.41 23.61 -4.69
C LEU A 78 -6.09 22.53 -3.67
N VAL A 79 -5.84 21.31 -4.16
CA VAL A 79 -5.45 20.15 -3.34
C VAL A 79 -3.99 19.80 -3.62
N TYR A 80 -3.19 19.57 -2.59
CA TYR A 80 -1.79 19.18 -2.74
C TYR A 80 -1.45 17.89 -2.03
N SER A 81 -0.55 17.10 -2.61
CA SER A 81 0.09 15.96 -1.95
C SER A 81 1.12 16.45 -0.93
N HIS A 82 1.27 15.77 0.19
CA HIS A 82 2.30 16.08 1.19
C HIS A 82 3.76 15.98 0.66
N ALA A 83 3.98 15.38 -0.50
CA ALA A 83 5.27 15.40 -1.17
C ALA A 83 5.61 16.77 -1.80
N ILE A 84 4.64 17.68 -1.89
CA ILE A 84 4.79 19.00 -2.50
C ILE A 84 5.20 20.02 -1.43
N SER A 85 6.28 20.76 -1.71
CA SER A 85 6.73 21.83 -0.84
C SER A 85 5.70 22.96 -0.76
N MET A 86 5.53 23.55 0.42
CA MET A 86 4.66 24.72 0.62
C MET A 86 5.13 25.96 -0.13
N ASP A 87 6.37 25.97 -0.64
CA ASP A 87 6.93 27.00 -1.51
C ASP A 87 6.59 26.80 -2.98
N ASN A 88 5.79 25.78 -3.32
CA ASN A 88 5.35 25.52 -4.70
C ASN A 88 4.69 26.76 -5.31
N PRO A 89 5.02 27.15 -6.57
CA PRO A 89 4.48 28.33 -7.23
C PRO A 89 2.94 28.35 -7.29
N LEU A 90 2.29 27.20 -7.52
CA LEU A 90 0.83 27.10 -7.53
C LEU A 90 0.21 27.36 -6.15
N ILE A 91 0.80 26.81 -5.08
CA ILE A 91 0.33 27.06 -3.70
C ILE A 91 0.40 28.55 -3.35
N ARG A 92 1.54 29.20 -3.67
CA ARG A 92 1.69 30.63 -3.45
C ARG A 92 0.72 31.46 -4.27
N ALA A 93 0.53 31.12 -5.54
CA ALA A 93 -0.40 31.83 -6.42
C ALA A 93 -1.86 31.65 -5.99
N ALA A 94 -2.28 30.42 -5.58
CA ALA A 94 -3.61 30.16 -5.07
C ALA A 94 -3.92 30.98 -3.82
N ARG A 95 -3.01 30.99 -2.85
CA ARG A 95 -3.14 31.82 -1.64
C ARG A 95 -3.25 33.31 -1.95
N HIS A 96 -2.47 33.79 -2.91
CA HIS A 96 -2.52 35.22 -3.33
C HIS A 96 -3.86 35.56 -4.01
N LYS A 97 -4.45 34.62 -4.73
CA LYS A 97 -5.77 34.76 -5.38
C LYS A 97 -6.95 34.52 -4.41
N GLY A 98 -6.70 34.11 -3.17
CA GLY A 98 -7.74 33.75 -2.21
C GLY A 98 -8.40 32.38 -2.50
N VAL A 99 -7.77 31.54 -3.33
CA VAL A 99 -8.22 30.15 -3.57
C VAL A 99 -7.84 29.31 -2.36
N PRO A 100 -8.78 28.59 -1.74
CA PRO A 100 -8.48 27.67 -0.63
C PRO A 100 -7.45 26.60 -1.04
N VAL A 101 -6.51 26.32 -0.14
CA VAL A 101 -5.44 25.36 -0.33
C VAL A 101 -5.51 24.30 0.76
N VAL A 102 -5.79 23.06 0.38
CA VAL A 102 -5.99 21.95 1.32
C VAL A 102 -5.09 20.76 0.99
N SER A 103 -4.79 19.96 2.00
CA SER A 103 -4.01 18.74 1.80
C SER A 103 -4.85 17.58 1.25
N ARG A 104 -4.17 16.60 0.65
CA ARG A 104 -4.77 15.31 0.26
C ARG A 104 -5.49 14.63 1.43
N SER A 105 -4.89 14.67 2.63
CA SER A 105 -5.50 14.05 3.82
C SER A 105 -6.78 14.74 4.24
N TRP A 106 -6.84 16.07 4.15
CA TRP A 106 -8.08 16.81 4.38
C TRP A 106 -9.17 16.36 3.41
N LEU A 107 -8.86 16.28 2.11
CA LEU A 107 -9.84 15.84 1.10
C LEU A 107 -10.35 14.43 1.37
N LEU A 108 -9.46 13.48 1.69
CA LEU A 108 -9.84 12.11 2.03
C LEU A 108 -10.71 12.08 3.30
N GLY A 109 -10.39 12.92 4.29
CA GLY A 109 -11.20 13.11 5.50
C GLY A 109 -12.60 13.62 5.20
N GLN A 110 -12.74 14.63 4.32
CA GLN A 110 -14.04 15.15 3.89
C GLN A 110 -14.84 14.10 3.12
N LEU A 111 -14.19 13.32 2.24
CA LEU A 111 -14.84 12.20 1.56
C LEU A 111 -15.31 11.14 2.54
N SER A 112 -14.51 10.80 3.55
CA SER A 112 -14.92 9.83 4.58
C SER A 112 -16.12 10.27 5.39
N ALA A 113 -16.35 11.59 5.52
CA ALA A 113 -17.42 12.16 6.31
C ALA A 113 -18.80 12.15 5.61
N VAL A 114 -18.85 11.88 4.30
CA VAL A 114 -20.13 11.82 3.56
C VAL A 114 -20.73 10.41 3.54
N PHE A 115 -20.06 9.43 4.12
CA PHE A 115 -20.56 8.06 4.23
C PHE A 115 -20.97 7.75 5.65
N ASP A 116 -22.09 7.03 5.83
CA ASP A 116 -22.57 6.62 7.15
C ASP A 116 -21.64 5.59 7.79
N ARG A 117 -20.97 4.76 6.95
CA ARG A 117 -20.05 3.72 7.38
C ARG A 117 -18.70 3.85 6.69
N THR A 118 -17.70 4.24 7.46
CA THR A 118 -16.32 4.34 6.99
C THR A 118 -15.43 3.33 7.71
N ILE A 119 -14.92 2.35 6.95
CA ILE A 119 -14.03 1.32 7.44
C ILE A 119 -12.61 1.66 7.04
N CYS A 120 -11.74 1.76 8.03
CA CYS A 120 -10.35 2.15 7.88
C CYS A 120 -9.42 0.98 8.22
N VAL A 121 -8.54 0.60 7.29
CA VAL A 121 -7.49 -0.37 7.55
C VAL A 121 -6.19 0.38 7.82
N CYS A 122 -5.65 0.26 9.02
CA CYS A 122 -4.42 0.91 9.46
C CYS A 122 -3.41 -0.08 10.04
N GLY A 123 -2.18 0.39 10.25
CA GLY A 123 -1.05 -0.38 10.76
C GLY A 123 0.19 -0.11 9.92
N THR A 124 1.35 -0.48 10.40
CA THR A 124 2.62 -0.30 9.68
C THR A 124 2.62 -1.13 8.40
N HIS A 125 2.23 -2.41 8.47
CA HIS A 125 2.23 -3.36 7.36
C HIS A 125 0.85 -3.99 7.12
N GLY A 126 0.63 -4.53 5.91
CA GLY A 126 -0.56 -5.29 5.56
C GLY A 126 -1.75 -4.45 5.06
N LYS A 127 -1.76 -3.14 5.23
CA LYS A 127 -2.89 -2.24 4.87
C LYS A 127 -3.48 -2.51 3.48
N THR A 128 -2.67 -2.41 2.44
CA THR A 128 -3.10 -2.59 1.04
C THR A 128 -3.69 -3.97 0.81
N THR A 129 -3.03 -5.02 1.31
CA THR A 129 -3.48 -6.39 1.14
C THR A 129 -4.82 -6.64 1.82
N VAL A 130 -4.98 -6.21 3.08
CA VAL A 130 -6.23 -6.36 3.84
C VAL A 130 -7.35 -5.56 3.21
N THR A 131 -7.08 -4.30 2.81
CA THR A 131 -8.07 -3.46 2.14
C THR A 131 -8.53 -4.08 0.83
N SER A 132 -7.59 -4.65 0.03
CA SER A 132 -7.91 -5.33 -1.23
C SER A 132 -8.71 -6.62 -1.01
N MET A 133 -8.36 -7.44 -0.01
CA MET A 133 -9.11 -8.64 0.34
C MET A 133 -10.53 -8.30 0.79
N LEU A 134 -10.68 -7.33 1.70
CA LEU A 134 -11.98 -6.89 2.19
C LEU A 134 -12.81 -6.24 1.08
N ALA A 135 -12.19 -5.45 0.20
CA ALA A 135 -12.87 -4.87 -0.96
C ALA A 135 -13.43 -5.97 -1.86
N LEU A 136 -12.65 -7.00 -2.19
CA LEU A 136 -13.10 -8.12 -3.01
C LEU A 136 -14.28 -8.86 -2.37
N ILE A 137 -14.18 -9.17 -1.06
CA ILE A 137 -15.24 -9.81 -0.31
C ILE A 137 -16.54 -8.97 -0.35
N LEU A 138 -16.45 -7.67 -0.11
CA LEU A 138 -17.62 -6.78 -0.08
C LEU A 138 -18.26 -6.63 -1.48
N ILE A 139 -17.44 -6.56 -2.53
CA ILE A 139 -17.91 -6.46 -3.92
C ILE A 139 -18.65 -7.75 -4.30
N GLU A 140 -18.04 -8.93 -4.07
CA GLU A 140 -18.65 -10.21 -4.40
C GLU A 140 -19.90 -10.52 -3.56
N ALA A 141 -19.94 -10.01 -2.32
CA ALA A 141 -21.12 -10.06 -1.46
C ALA A 141 -22.22 -9.05 -1.85
N GLY A 142 -22.06 -8.29 -2.95
CA GLY A 142 -23.05 -7.32 -3.43
C GLY A 142 -23.24 -6.10 -2.53
N ARG A 143 -22.25 -5.78 -1.67
CA ARG A 143 -22.32 -4.61 -0.74
C ARG A 143 -22.05 -3.27 -1.42
N ASP A 144 -21.56 -3.30 -2.63
CA ASP A 144 -21.30 -2.12 -3.49
C ASP A 144 -20.56 -0.96 -2.81
N PRO A 145 -19.40 -1.20 -2.14
CA PRO A 145 -18.68 -0.15 -1.43
C PRO A 145 -18.00 0.85 -2.35
N THR A 146 -17.85 2.10 -1.90
CA THR A 146 -16.78 2.97 -2.40
C THR A 146 -15.48 2.55 -1.75
N VAL A 147 -14.42 2.40 -2.54
CA VAL A 147 -13.13 1.88 -2.07
C VAL A 147 -11.99 2.80 -2.52
N HIS A 148 -11.04 3.08 -1.63
CA HIS A 148 -9.80 3.81 -1.92
C HIS A 148 -8.61 3.02 -1.34
N ILE A 149 -7.70 2.59 -2.21
CA ILE A 149 -6.53 1.75 -1.87
C ILE A 149 -5.24 2.47 -2.22
N GLY A 150 -4.18 2.22 -1.48
CA GLY A 150 -2.84 2.77 -1.70
C GLY A 150 -2.04 2.09 -2.82
N GLY A 151 -2.67 1.33 -3.71
CA GLY A 151 -2.06 0.64 -4.84
C GLY A 151 -3.12 0.20 -5.84
N ILE A 152 -2.73 -0.18 -7.05
CA ILE A 152 -3.64 -0.73 -8.05
C ILE A 152 -4.11 -2.11 -7.58
N PHE A 153 -5.42 -2.34 -7.60
CA PHE A 153 -6.03 -3.64 -7.40
C PHE A 153 -6.71 -4.10 -8.68
N PRO A 154 -6.14 -5.10 -9.39
CA PRO A 154 -6.63 -5.50 -10.71
C PRO A 154 -8.11 -5.87 -10.76
N ALA A 155 -8.64 -6.49 -9.70
CA ALA A 155 -10.06 -6.84 -9.64
C ALA A 155 -11.01 -5.63 -9.59
N MET A 156 -10.49 -4.42 -9.30
CA MET A 156 -11.24 -3.16 -9.38
C MET A 156 -10.90 -2.33 -10.63
N GLY A 157 -9.89 -2.74 -11.41
CA GLY A 157 -9.37 -1.98 -12.55
C GLY A 157 -8.59 -0.72 -12.16
N GLY A 158 -8.21 -0.56 -10.88
CA GLY A 158 -7.51 0.64 -10.41
C GLY A 158 -7.29 0.66 -8.91
N ASN A 159 -6.99 1.83 -8.38
CA ASN A 159 -6.78 2.09 -6.95
C ASN A 159 -8.01 2.66 -6.24
N VAL A 160 -9.10 2.83 -6.99
CA VAL A 160 -10.37 3.36 -6.48
C VAL A 160 -11.54 2.68 -7.18
N ARG A 161 -12.63 2.54 -6.46
CA ARG A 161 -13.95 2.15 -6.97
C ARG A 161 -14.99 3.07 -6.37
N ASN A 162 -15.88 3.60 -7.20
CA ASN A 162 -17.02 4.37 -6.73
C ASN A 162 -18.25 3.46 -6.65
N GLY A 163 -18.66 3.10 -5.44
CA GLY A 163 -19.88 2.33 -5.17
C GLY A 163 -21.06 3.24 -4.86
N ASN A 164 -22.26 2.65 -4.87
CA ASN A 164 -23.52 3.37 -4.61
C ASN A 164 -24.04 3.17 -3.18
N SER A 165 -23.36 2.35 -2.36
CA SER A 165 -23.76 2.14 -0.97
C SER A 165 -23.27 3.24 -0.03
N ASP A 166 -23.74 3.20 1.20
CA ASP A 166 -23.31 4.07 2.32
C ASP A 166 -21.93 3.67 2.91
N LEU A 167 -21.25 2.72 2.31
CA LEU A 167 -20.02 2.12 2.82
C LEU A 167 -18.79 2.65 2.09
N PHE A 168 -17.86 3.23 2.84
CA PHE A 168 -16.55 3.63 2.38
C PHE A 168 -15.46 2.75 3.02
N LEU A 169 -14.65 2.09 2.22
CA LEU A 169 -13.49 1.32 2.65
C LEU A 169 -12.21 2.03 2.20
N THR A 170 -11.31 2.34 3.12
CA THR A 170 -10.05 3.02 2.79
C THR A 170 -8.86 2.54 3.60
N GLU A 171 -7.69 2.59 2.98
CA GLU A 171 -6.45 2.55 3.73
C GLU A 171 -6.28 3.83 4.54
N ALA A 172 -5.85 3.67 5.79
CA ALA A 172 -5.60 4.76 6.73
C ALA A 172 -4.08 4.82 7.01
N CYS A 173 -3.38 5.65 6.21
CA CYS A 173 -1.93 5.79 6.29
C CYS A 173 -1.53 6.70 7.45
N GLU A 174 -0.63 6.20 8.29
CA GLU A 174 -0.07 6.91 9.45
C GLU A 174 0.93 8.00 9.07
N TYR A 175 1.52 7.92 7.87
CA TYR A 175 2.54 8.88 7.42
C TYR A 175 2.02 10.32 7.54
N GLN A 176 2.82 11.17 8.19
CA GLN A 176 2.46 12.56 8.52
C GLN A 176 1.09 12.69 9.20
N ARG A 177 0.71 11.70 10.00
CA ARG A 177 -0.58 11.64 10.73
C ARG A 177 -1.82 11.80 9.83
N SER A 178 -1.69 11.46 8.54
CA SER A 178 -2.73 11.69 7.52
C SER A 178 -4.07 11.05 7.89
N PHE A 179 -4.06 9.87 8.52
CA PHE A 179 -5.27 9.15 8.92
C PHE A 179 -6.09 9.88 9.99
N LEU A 180 -5.50 10.83 10.75
CA LEU A 180 -6.24 11.64 11.72
C LEU A 180 -7.30 12.55 11.09
N SER A 181 -7.24 12.77 9.78
CA SER A 181 -8.28 13.48 9.04
C SER A 181 -9.55 12.65 8.81
N LEU A 182 -9.45 11.31 8.87
CA LEU A 182 -10.56 10.40 8.62
C LEU A 182 -11.60 10.42 9.75
N ARG A 183 -12.83 9.99 9.42
CA ARG A 183 -13.95 9.79 10.34
C ARG A 183 -14.39 8.31 10.32
N PRO A 184 -13.68 7.43 11.01
CA PRO A 184 -13.94 5.99 10.98
C PRO A 184 -15.19 5.64 11.81
N THR A 185 -15.95 4.64 11.34
CA THR A 185 -16.96 3.92 12.13
C THR A 185 -16.49 2.49 12.44
N GLY A 186 -15.51 1.98 11.68
CA GLY A 186 -14.81 0.73 11.94
C GLY A 186 -13.33 0.86 11.63
N ILE A 187 -12.49 0.29 12.48
CA ILE A 187 -11.03 0.27 12.28
C ILE A 187 -10.51 -1.17 12.34
N VAL A 188 -9.65 -1.51 11.39
CA VAL A 188 -8.83 -2.73 11.42
C VAL A 188 -7.38 -2.30 11.63
N LEU A 189 -6.83 -2.58 12.81
CA LEU A 189 -5.45 -2.27 13.18
C LEU A 189 -4.59 -3.54 13.05
N MET A 190 -3.62 -3.50 12.12
CA MET A 190 -2.77 -4.64 11.81
C MET A 190 -1.60 -4.78 12.78
N ASN A 191 -0.78 -3.76 12.88
CA ASN A 191 0.44 -3.75 13.70
C ASN A 191 0.92 -2.31 13.93
N ILE A 192 1.76 -2.13 14.96
CA ILE A 192 2.40 -0.85 15.29
C ILE A 192 3.90 -1.09 15.43
N GLU A 193 4.66 -0.73 14.40
CA GLU A 193 6.11 -0.89 14.34
C GLU A 193 6.80 0.45 14.07
N ALA A 194 8.12 0.50 14.31
CA ALA A 194 8.92 1.69 14.08
C ALA A 194 9.12 1.89 12.57
N GLU A 195 8.34 2.79 12.00
CA GLU A 195 8.39 3.19 10.58
C GLU A 195 8.22 4.71 10.48
N HIS A 196 8.60 5.29 9.34
CA HIS A 196 8.45 6.74 9.13
C HIS A 196 9.15 7.63 10.17
N LEU A 197 10.37 7.22 10.60
CA LEU A 197 11.19 7.98 11.57
C LEU A 197 11.71 9.32 11.01
N ASP A 198 11.38 9.64 9.76
CA ASP A 198 11.52 10.97 9.17
C ASP A 198 10.43 11.95 9.61
N CYS A 199 9.30 11.47 10.15
CA CYS A 199 8.19 12.28 10.65
C CYS A 199 7.72 11.93 12.07
N TYR A 200 8.21 10.85 12.64
CA TYR A 200 8.00 10.46 14.04
C TYR A 200 9.33 10.40 14.78
N ARG A 201 9.34 10.81 16.02
CA ARG A 201 10.52 10.78 16.88
C ARG A 201 10.93 9.35 17.23
N ASP A 202 9.96 8.52 17.60
CA ASP A 202 10.14 7.17 18.10
C ASP A 202 8.85 6.34 17.99
N ILE A 203 8.93 5.08 18.37
CA ILE A 203 7.79 4.13 18.36
C ILE A 203 6.67 4.57 19.31
N ASP A 204 6.98 5.23 20.41
CA ASP A 204 5.98 5.64 21.40
C ASP A 204 5.10 6.74 20.82
N GLU A 205 5.67 7.70 20.08
CA GLU A 205 4.91 8.73 19.36
C GLU A 205 4.04 8.12 18.24
N ILE A 206 4.54 7.09 17.55
CA ILE A 206 3.74 6.34 16.58
C ILE A 206 2.55 5.70 17.27
N GLU A 207 2.78 4.98 18.37
CA GLU A 207 1.74 4.31 19.14
C GLU A 207 0.70 5.29 19.70
N GLU A 208 1.13 6.46 20.22
CA GLU A 208 0.22 7.53 20.66
C GLU A 208 -0.66 8.04 19.52
N THR A 209 -0.07 8.18 18.31
CA THR A 209 -0.79 8.64 17.12
C THR A 209 -1.85 7.62 16.67
N PHE A 210 -1.55 6.31 16.72
CA PHE A 210 -2.55 5.27 16.51
C PHE A 210 -3.65 5.31 17.57
N GLY A 211 -3.29 5.54 18.85
CA GLY A 211 -4.26 5.73 19.93
C GLY A 211 -5.20 6.92 19.68
N ALA A 212 -4.66 8.05 19.22
CA ALA A 212 -5.46 9.22 18.84
C ALA A 212 -6.40 8.93 17.66
N PHE A 213 -5.96 8.10 16.70
CA PHE A 213 -6.82 7.68 15.58
C PHE A 213 -7.95 6.75 16.03
N LEU A 214 -7.64 5.75 16.84
CA LEU A 214 -8.65 4.85 17.44
C LEU A 214 -9.66 5.60 18.29
N GLY A 215 -9.24 6.64 19.00
CA GLY A 215 -10.11 7.51 19.81
C GLY A 215 -11.12 8.33 19.00
N LYS A 216 -11.07 8.31 17.65
CA LYS A 216 -12.07 8.92 16.77
C LYS A 216 -13.29 8.04 16.51
N LEU A 217 -13.24 6.76 16.93
CA LEU A 217 -14.38 5.86 16.79
C LEU A 217 -15.57 6.36 17.65
N PRO A 218 -16.78 6.38 17.10
CA PRO A 218 -17.99 6.62 17.90
C PRO A 218 -18.26 5.44 18.86
N GLU A 219 -19.10 5.64 19.86
CA GLU A 219 -19.43 4.61 20.84
C GLU A 219 -20.06 3.35 20.23
N ASP A 220 -20.83 3.50 19.15
CA ASP A 220 -21.43 2.43 18.36
C ASP A 220 -20.51 1.87 17.26
N GLY A 221 -19.30 2.41 17.15
CA GLY A 221 -18.26 1.93 16.24
C GLY A 221 -17.62 0.63 16.72
N TRP A 222 -16.61 0.17 15.97
CA TRP A 222 -15.87 -1.04 16.32
C TRP A 222 -14.39 -0.97 15.91
N ALA A 223 -13.56 -1.72 16.62
CA ALA A 223 -12.15 -1.91 16.28
C ALA A 223 -11.76 -3.38 16.33
N LEU A 224 -11.00 -3.81 15.31
CA LEU A 224 -10.32 -5.10 15.26
C LEU A 224 -8.82 -4.87 15.36
N GLY A 225 -8.10 -5.70 16.15
CA GLY A 225 -6.66 -5.61 16.28
C GLY A 225 -5.97 -6.96 16.14
N CYS A 226 -4.76 -6.96 15.56
CA CYS A 226 -3.96 -8.16 15.44
C CYS A 226 -3.53 -8.69 16.81
N GLY A 227 -3.88 -9.94 17.10
CA GLY A 227 -3.52 -10.62 18.35
C GLY A 227 -2.05 -11.00 18.46
N GLU A 228 -1.29 -10.85 17.38
CA GLU A 228 0.16 -11.10 17.36
C GLU A 228 0.96 -9.81 17.65
N ASP A 229 0.28 -8.65 17.75
CA ASP A 229 0.88 -7.35 18.07
C ASP A 229 0.37 -6.85 19.43
N GLU A 230 1.26 -6.85 20.43
CA GLU A 230 0.89 -6.45 21.79
C GLU A 230 0.54 -4.97 21.92
N ARG A 231 1.17 -4.08 21.10
CA ARG A 231 0.86 -2.64 21.09
C ARG A 231 -0.54 -2.42 20.54
N ALA A 232 -0.91 -3.10 19.46
CA ALA A 232 -2.27 -3.04 18.90
C ALA A 232 -3.30 -3.50 19.93
N LEU A 233 -3.07 -4.65 20.60
CA LEU A 233 -3.97 -5.16 21.65
C LEU A 233 -4.11 -4.19 22.82
N ASN A 234 -3.01 -3.58 23.28
CA ASN A 234 -3.04 -2.61 24.37
C ASN A 234 -3.87 -1.38 24.02
N ARG A 235 -3.80 -0.90 22.78
CA ARG A 235 -4.62 0.22 22.34
C ARG A 235 -6.11 -0.13 22.24
N LEU A 236 -6.46 -1.35 21.82
CA LEU A 236 -7.87 -1.79 21.81
C LEU A 236 -8.49 -1.80 23.21
N ARG A 237 -7.73 -2.23 24.24
CA ARG A 237 -8.22 -2.32 25.62
C ARG A 237 -8.68 -0.97 26.21
N SER A 238 -8.20 0.13 25.66
CA SER A 238 -8.54 1.48 26.13
C SER A 238 -9.81 2.05 25.48
N LEU A 239 -10.42 1.34 24.53
CA LEU A 239 -11.60 1.82 23.81
C LEU A 239 -12.89 1.46 24.52
N SER A 240 -13.89 2.34 24.41
CA SER A 240 -15.25 2.13 24.93
C SER A 240 -16.18 1.45 23.92
N CYS A 241 -15.83 1.45 22.63
CA CYS A 241 -16.61 0.78 21.58
C CYS A 241 -16.36 -0.74 21.55
N ARG A 242 -17.07 -1.44 20.67
CA ARG A 242 -16.88 -2.89 20.47
C ARG A 242 -15.49 -3.19 19.94
N THR A 243 -14.74 -4.10 20.59
CA THR A 243 -13.41 -4.50 20.16
C THR A 243 -13.29 -6.02 20.07
N ALA A 244 -12.47 -6.51 19.13
CA ALA A 244 -12.10 -7.92 19.05
C ALA A 244 -10.68 -8.07 18.49
N ALA A 245 -10.00 -9.17 18.86
CA ALA A 245 -8.70 -9.53 18.31
C ALA A 245 -8.86 -10.61 17.22
N PHE A 246 -7.98 -10.55 16.21
CA PHE A 246 -7.84 -11.58 15.17
C PHE A 246 -6.40 -12.09 15.09
N GLY A 247 -6.21 -13.34 14.70
CA GLY A 247 -4.86 -13.91 14.51
C GLY A 247 -4.78 -15.39 14.83
N THR A 248 -3.57 -15.88 15.17
CA THR A 248 -3.29 -17.28 15.47
C THR A 248 -3.23 -17.56 16.97
N THR A 249 -3.27 -16.55 17.83
CA THR A 249 -3.16 -16.72 19.28
C THR A 249 -4.49 -17.16 19.89
N GLY A 250 -4.45 -18.01 20.93
CA GLY A 250 -5.64 -18.55 21.57
C GLY A 250 -6.56 -17.53 22.25
N ASN A 251 -6.11 -16.28 22.40
CA ASN A 251 -6.88 -15.17 22.98
C ASN A 251 -7.64 -14.34 21.94
N CYS A 252 -7.55 -14.69 20.65
CA CYS A 252 -8.28 -14.01 19.60
C CYS A 252 -9.71 -14.49 19.52
N ALA A 253 -10.67 -13.56 19.50
CA ALA A 253 -12.06 -13.88 19.20
C ALA A 253 -12.21 -14.44 17.78
N TYR A 254 -11.47 -13.82 16.82
CA TYR A 254 -11.35 -14.34 15.46
C TYR A 254 -10.03 -15.09 15.30
N ARG A 255 -10.13 -16.42 15.21
CA ARG A 255 -8.93 -17.28 15.29
C ARG A 255 -8.70 -18.12 14.06
N ILE A 256 -7.44 -18.13 13.61
CA ILE A 256 -6.90 -19.12 12.67
C ILE A 256 -6.55 -20.38 13.48
N ASP A 257 -7.08 -21.52 13.08
CA ASP A 257 -6.76 -22.83 13.68
C ASP A 257 -6.52 -23.89 12.59
N ASN A 258 -5.90 -25.01 12.95
CA ASN A 258 -5.57 -26.10 12.03
C ASN A 258 -4.82 -25.65 10.76
N ALA A 259 -4.00 -24.60 10.87
CA ALA A 259 -3.28 -24.05 9.75
C ALA A 259 -2.26 -25.04 9.20
N THR A 260 -2.30 -25.29 7.91
CA THR A 260 -1.30 -26.06 7.17
C THR A 260 -0.77 -25.27 6.00
N GLU A 261 0.47 -25.52 5.64
CA GLU A 261 1.16 -24.85 4.54
C GLU A 261 1.55 -25.90 3.49
N ASP A 262 1.29 -25.63 2.22
CA ASP A 262 1.74 -26.46 1.14
C ASP A 262 3.21 -26.20 0.75
N LEU A 263 3.72 -26.96 -0.20
CA LEU A 263 5.11 -26.90 -0.66
C LEU A 263 5.49 -25.55 -1.32
N PHE A 264 4.51 -24.74 -1.70
CA PHE A 264 4.68 -23.45 -2.38
C PHE A 264 4.40 -22.27 -1.46
N GLY A 265 4.10 -22.53 -0.18
CA GLY A 265 3.85 -21.49 0.80
C GLY A 265 2.40 -21.03 0.90
N TYR A 266 1.44 -21.73 0.25
CA TYR A 266 0.02 -21.42 0.38
C TYR A 266 -0.55 -22.07 1.63
N TYR A 267 -1.28 -21.26 2.40
CA TYR A 267 -1.92 -21.69 3.64
C TYR A 267 -3.36 -22.12 3.42
N GLN A 268 -3.79 -23.11 4.19
CA GLN A 268 -5.20 -23.42 4.43
C GLN A 268 -5.41 -23.55 5.94
N PHE A 269 -6.57 -23.11 6.41
CA PHE A 269 -6.89 -23.09 7.84
C PHE A 269 -8.38 -23.04 8.09
N ASP A 270 -8.79 -23.40 9.31
CA ASP A 270 -10.14 -23.18 9.82
C ASP A 270 -10.21 -21.81 10.47
N PHE A 271 -11.25 -21.04 10.15
CA PHE A 271 -11.48 -19.72 10.68
C PHE A 271 -12.63 -19.72 11.67
N PHE A 272 -12.38 -19.26 12.88
CA PHE A 272 -13.31 -19.28 14.00
C PHE A 272 -13.68 -17.87 14.45
N HIS A 273 -14.90 -17.71 14.98
CA HIS A 273 -15.28 -16.63 15.88
C HIS A 273 -15.68 -17.25 17.22
N ASP A 274 -14.91 -16.98 18.26
CA ASP A 274 -14.97 -17.65 19.57
C ASP A 274 -14.89 -19.18 19.42
N SER A 275 -15.99 -19.89 19.64
CA SER A 275 -16.08 -21.34 19.53
C SER A 275 -16.76 -21.81 18.23
N GLU A 276 -17.27 -20.89 17.42
CA GLU A 276 -17.99 -21.19 16.18
C GLU A 276 -17.04 -21.20 14.98
N ILE A 277 -17.10 -22.26 14.17
CA ILE A 277 -16.39 -22.29 12.90
C ILE A 277 -17.16 -21.48 11.85
N LEU A 278 -16.53 -20.44 11.31
CA LEU A 278 -17.10 -19.59 10.28
C LEU A 278 -16.85 -20.11 8.87
N GLY A 279 -15.79 -20.89 8.69
CA GLY A 279 -15.47 -21.52 7.42
C GLY A 279 -14.08 -22.10 7.34
N HIS A 280 -13.82 -22.81 6.25
CA HIS A 280 -12.51 -23.28 5.87
C HIS A 280 -11.93 -22.37 4.80
N VAL A 281 -10.71 -21.86 5.01
CA VAL A 281 -10.05 -20.89 4.15
C VAL A 281 -8.90 -21.56 3.41
N ARG A 282 -8.86 -21.40 2.09
CA ARG A 282 -7.69 -21.68 1.27
C ARG A 282 -7.17 -20.37 0.74
N MET A 283 -5.86 -20.12 0.95
CA MET A 283 -5.27 -18.87 0.50
C MET A 283 -5.02 -18.88 -1.00
N GLY A 284 -5.40 -17.80 -1.69
CA GLY A 284 -5.09 -17.58 -3.11
C GLY A 284 -3.71 -16.98 -3.36
N ILE A 285 -3.03 -16.52 -2.27
CA ILE A 285 -1.66 -15.99 -2.29
C ILE A 285 -0.84 -16.63 -1.17
N PRO A 286 0.49 -16.80 -1.36
CA PRO A 286 1.36 -17.47 -0.39
C PRO A 286 1.73 -16.57 0.79
N GLY A 287 2.24 -17.18 1.86
CA GLY A 287 2.86 -16.53 3.01
C GLY A 287 1.99 -16.52 4.27
N ARG A 288 2.62 -16.85 5.43
CA ARG A 288 1.96 -16.88 6.72
C ARG A 288 1.31 -15.54 7.10
N PHE A 289 2.00 -14.45 6.84
CA PHE A 289 1.47 -13.11 7.12
C PHE A 289 0.20 -12.81 6.29
N ASN A 290 0.06 -13.39 5.08
CA ASN A 290 -1.16 -13.25 4.29
C ASN A 290 -2.33 -14.05 4.87
N ALA A 291 -2.09 -15.14 5.59
CA ALA A 291 -3.14 -15.81 6.35
C ALA A 291 -3.68 -14.90 7.48
N VAL A 292 -2.80 -14.16 8.17
CA VAL A 292 -3.21 -13.17 9.18
C VAL A 292 -3.93 -11.99 8.54
N ASN A 293 -3.47 -11.52 7.37
CA ASN A 293 -4.16 -10.49 6.59
C ASN A 293 -5.58 -10.96 6.18
N ALA A 294 -5.74 -12.23 5.78
CA ALA A 294 -7.03 -12.79 5.46
C ALA A 294 -7.94 -12.87 6.69
N ALA A 295 -7.41 -13.27 7.86
CA ALA A 295 -8.18 -13.25 9.11
C ALA A 295 -8.67 -11.84 9.45
N ALA A 296 -7.86 -10.81 9.25
CA ALA A 296 -8.26 -9.41 9.43
C ALA A 296 -9.42 -9.03 8.51
N ALA A 297 -9.32 -9.33 7.21
CA ALA A 297 -10.35 -9.03 6.22
C ALA A 297 -11.65 -9.80 6.49
N LEU A 298 -11.55 -11.10 6.83
CA LEU A 298 -12.70 -11.95 7.16
C LEU A 298 -13.39 -11.50 8.46
N SER A 299 -12.60 -11.09 9.49
CA SER A 299 -13.16 -10.54 10.73
C SER A 299 -13.96 -9.26 10.45
N ALA A 300 -13.41 -8.35 9.63
CA ALA A 300 -14.12 -7.14 9.24
C ALA A 300 -15.37 -7.45 8.39
N ALA A 301 -15.29 -8.42 7.49
CA ALA A 301 -16.45 -8.87 6.71
C ALA A 301 -17.57 -9.44 7.60
N HIS A 302 -17.21 -10.23 8.62
CA HIS A 302 -18.18 -10.75 9.62
C HIS A 302 -18.81 -9.62 10.42
N MET A 303 -18.01 -8.62 10.88
CA MET A 303 -18.54 -7.41 11.55
C MET A 303 -19.53 -6.63 10.68
N LEU A 304 -19.35 -6.68 9.36
CA LEU A 304 -20.23 -6.05 8.37
C LEU A 304 -21.41 -6.93 7.94
N GLY A 305 -21.59 -8.12 8.54
CA GLY A 305 -22.69 -9.04 8.28
C GLY A 305 -22.62 -9.71 6.89
N VAL A 306 -21.42 -9.99 6.41
CA VAL A 306 -21.22 -10.77 5.18
C VAL A 306 -21.36 -12.26 5.47
N ASP A 307 -21.91 -13.01 4.51
CA ASP A 307 -21.97 -14.47 4.57
C ASP A 307 -20.56 -15.07 4.58
N MET A 308 -20.22 -15.80 5.64
CA MET A 308 -18.83 -16.20 5.87
C MET A 308 -18.33 -17.32 4.96
N PRO A 309 -19.12 -18.36 4.64
CA PRO A 309 -18.73 -19.33 3.62
C PRO A 309 -18.34 -18.68 2.30
N ALA A 310 -19.15 -17.76 1.77
CA ALA A 310 -18.86 -17.03 0.54
C ALA A 310 -17.62 -16.13 0.68
N ALA A 311 -17.42 -15.47 1.83
CA ALA A 311 -16.24 -14.68 2.10
C ALA A 311 -14.95 -15.53 2.10
N CYS A 312 -14.98 -16.74 2.68
CA CYS A 312 -13.85 -17.67 2.67
C CYS A 312 -13.50 -18.13 1.24
N GLU A 313 -14.51 -18.46 0.42
CA GLU A 313 -14.30 -18.80 -1.00
C GLU A 313 -13.70 -17.62 -1.80
N THR A 314 -14.08 -16.39 -1.48
CA THR A 314 -13.50 -15.19 -2.12
C THR A 314 -12.01 -15.06 -1.85
N ILE A 315 -11.54 -15.40 -0.64
CA ILE A 315 -10.11 -15.41 -0.32
C ILE A 315 -9.32 -16.42 -1.19
N GLU A 316 -9.93 -17.57 -1.52
CA GLU A 316 -9.30 -18.55 -2.43
C GLU A 316 -9.09 -17.98 -3.85
N ARG A 317 -9.97 -17.08 -4.31
CA ARG A 317 -9.88 -16.40 -5.60
C ARG A 317 -9.00 -15.14 -5.59
N PHE A 318 -8.61 -14.63 -4.43
CA PHE A 318 -7.76 -13.45 -4.32
C PHE A 318 -6.36 -13.72 -4.90
N ARG A 319 -5.88 -12.86 -5.81
CA ARG A 319 -4.58 -13.03 -6.50
C ARG A 319 -3.54 -11.95 -6.15
N GLY A 320 -3.83 -11.15 -5.11
CA GLY A 320 -2.95 -10.06 -4.67
C GLY A 320 -3.33 -8.71 -5.27
N ALA A 321 -2.74 -7.66 -4.70
CA ALA A 321 -2.71 -6.33 -5.28
C ALA A 321 -1.48 -6.20 -6.18
N HIS A 322 -1.50 -5.24 -7.11
CA HIS A 322 -0.34 -4.94 -7.95
C HIS A 322 0.91 -4.68 -7.09
N ARG A 323 2.04 -5.20 -7.54
CA ARG A 323 3.33 -5.12 -6.85
C ARG A 323 3.38 -5.82 -5.48
N ARG A 324 2.54 -6.85 -5.22
CA ARG A 324 2.56 -7.66 -4.00
C ARG A 324 2.77 -9.13 -4.35
N PHE A 325 4.03 -9.56 -4.39
CA PHE A 325 4.48 -10.87 -4.87
C PHE A 325 3.83 -11.25 -6.21
N GLU A 326 3.86 -10.32 -7.13
CA GLU A 326 3.19 -10.39 -8.43
C GLU A 326 4.10 -11.05 -9.46
N LEU A 327 3.58 -12.02 -10.21
CA LEU A 327 4.27 -12.58 -11.39
C LEU A 327 4.19 -11.55 -12.52
N THR A 328 5.33 -10.99 -12.92
CA THR A 328 5.43 -9.92 -13.92
C THR A 328 5.84 -10.40 -15.30
N GLY A 329 6.29 -11.65 -15.43
CA GLY A 329 6.69 -12.24 -16.70
C GLY A 329 7.72 -13.36 -16.54
N THR A 330 8.44 -13.63 -17.60
CA THR A 330 9.51 -14.63 -17.64
C THR A 330 10.80 -14.05 -18.22
N LEU A 331 11.94 -14.59 -17.81
CA LEU A 331 13.26 -14.28 -18.36
C LEU A 331 14.05 -15.57 -18.56
N ASN A 332 14.42 -15.88 -19.81
CA ASN A 332 15.17 -17.11 -20.15
C ASN A 332 14.52 -18.40 -19.58
N GLY A 333 13.19 -18.45 -19.47
CA GLY A 333 12.45 -19.57 -18.89
C GLY A 333 12.40 -19.60 -17.35
N ALA A 334 12.85 -18.55 -16.67
CA ALA A 334 12.69 -18.33 -15.25
C ALA A 334 11.48 -17.39 -14.97
N GLU A 335 10.72 -17.66 -13.91
CA GLU A 335 9.66 -16.75 -13.47
C GLU A 335 10.26 -15.49 -12.87
N VAL A 336 9.67 -14.32 -13.16
CA VAL A 336 10.03 -13.01 -12.60
C VAL A 336 8.88 -12.51 -11.75
N PHE A 337 9.14 -12.32 -10.46
CA PHE A 337 8.20 -11.75 -9.50
C PHE A 337 8.61 -10.35 -9.08
N HIS A 338 7.63 -9.55 -8.71
CA HIS A 338 7.85 -8.23 -8.11
C HIS A 338 7.12 -8.10 -6.77
N ASP A 339 7.81 -7.50 -5.80
CA ASP A 339 7.23 -7.15 -4.51
C ASP A 339 7.55 -5.70 -4.12
N TYR A 340 6.56 -5.00 -3.60
CA TYR A 340 6.71 -3.62 -3.13
C TYR A 340 7.53 -3.51 -1.84
N GLY A 341 7.82 -4.63 -1.19
CA GLY A 341 8.60 -4.69 0.04
C GLY A 341 9.89 -3.89 -0.08
N HIS A 342 10.07 -2.92 0.80
CA HIS A 342 11.16 -1.95 0.74
C HIS A 342 11.86 -1.74 2.09
N ASN A 343 11.41 -2.44 3.12
CA ASN A 343 12.13 -2.57 4.39
C ASN A 343 12.60 -4.03 4.62
N PRO A 344 13.58 -4.27 5.51
CA PRO A 344 14.17 -5.59 5.69
C PRO A 344 13.19 -6.71 6.04
N PRO A 345 12.20 -6.55 6.94
CA PRO A 345 11.21 -7.57 7.24
C PRO A 345 10.36 -7.97 6.02
N GLU A 346 9.89 -6.99 5.23
CA GLU A 346 9.12 -7.23 4.01
C GLU A 346 9.96 -7.97 2.97
N MET A 347 11.20 -7.50 2.71
CA MET A 347 12.12 -8.14 1.78
C MET A 347 12.43 -9.59 2.20
N LYS A 348 12.68 -9.83 3.48
CA LYS A 348 12.91 -11.17 4.01
C LYS A 348 11.72 -12.09 3.77
N ASN A 349 10.51 -11.61 4.01
CA ASN A 349 9.29 -12.36 3.76
C ASN A 349 9.11 -12.70 2.26
N ALA A 350 9.34 -11.73 1.38
CA ALA A 350 9.23 -11.94 -0.06
C ALA A 350 10.27 -12.96 -0.57
N VAL A 351 11.51 -12.87 -0.10
CA VAL A 351 12.58 -13.84 -0.45
C VAL A 351 12.25 -15.23 0.09
N SER A 352 11.70 -15.35 1.30
CA SER A 352 11.31 -16.65 1.86
C SER A 352 10.20 -17.33 1.05
N ILE A 353 9.19 -16.57 0.61
CA ILE A 353 8.16 -17.09 -0.31
C ILE A 353 8.78 -17.51 -1.65
N ALA A 354 9.63 -16.66 -2.23
CA ALA A 354 10.32 -16.94 -3.48
C ALA A 354 11.20 -18.20 -3.37
N ARG A 355 11.86 -18.41 -2.22
CA ARG A 355 12.68 -19.61 -1.98
C ARG A 355 11.86 -20.90 -1.98
N LYS A 356 10.68 -20.89 -1.36
CA LYS A 356 9.77 -22.04 -1.38
C LYS A 356 9.32 -22.40 -2.80
N ARG A 357 9.11 -21.38 -3.64
CA ARG A 357 8.73 -21.57 -5.04
C ARG A 357 9.91 -22.03 -5.92
N CYS A 358 11.11 -21.47 -5.71
CA CYS A 358 12.32 -21.80 -6.43
C CYS A 358 12.98 -23.07 -5.86
N ARG A 359 12.50 -24.24 -6.26
CA ARG A 359 12.91 -25.54 -5.66
C ARG A 359 14.14 -26.17 -6.29
N LYS A 360 14.46 -25.89 -7.55
CA LYS A 360 15.51 -26.59 -8.31
C LYS A 360 16.57 -25.67 -8.90
N GLY A 361 16.23 -24.39 -9.08
CA GLY A 361 17.11 -23.38 -9.65
C GLY A 361 17.71 -22.46 -8.58
N ARG A 362 18.37 -21.42 -9.05
CA ARG A 362 18.88 -20.33 -8.21
C ARG A 362 17.80 -19.28 -7.99
N LEU A 363 17.73 -18.79 -6.78
CA LEU A 363 16.92 -17.63 -6.44
C LEU A 363 17.77 -16.36 -6.57
N TRP A 364 17.39 -15.50 -7.50
CA TRP A 364 17.95 -14.18 -7.71
C TRP A 364 17.07 -13.14 -7.00
N ALA A 365 17.61 -12.45 -6.01
CA ALA A 365 16.96 -11.30 -5.40
C ALA A 365 17.55 -10.02 -5.98
N VAL A 366 16.71 -9.10 -6.43
CA VAL A 366 17.11 -7.74 -6.80
C VAL A 366 16.45 -6.78 -5.83
N MET A 367 17.23 -6.07 -5.03
CA MET A 367 16.71 -5.12 -4.05
C MET A 367 17.10 -3.69 -4.40
N GLN A 368 16.11 -2.79 -4.34
CA GLN A 368 16.31 -1.36 -4.35
C GLN A 368 16.07 -0.83 -2.94
N PRO A 369 17.13 -0.52 -2.18
CA PRO A 369 16.96 0.15 -0.90
C PRO A 369 16.28 1.50 -1.11
N ASN A 370 15.38 1.87 -0.20
CA ASN A 370 14.55 3.06 -0.37
C ASN A 370 14.64 3.96 0.88
N ASN A 371 14.83 5.25 0.66
CA ASN A 371 14.94 6.27 1.68
C ASN A 371 16.24 6.18 2.51
N PHE A 372 17.15 7.16 2.35
CA PHE A 372 18.46 7.17 3.00
C PHE A 372 18.38 7.11 4.53
N VAL A 373 17.33 7.71 5.14
CA VAL A 373 17.14 7.67 6.60
C VAL A 373 16.80 6.25 7.03
N ARG A 374 15.85 5.60 6.38
CA ARG A 374 15.47 4.20 6.67
C ARG A 374 16.65 3.25 6.50
N VAL A 375 17.38 3.36 5.39
CA VAL A 375 18.54 2.48 5.13
C VAL A 375 19.60 2.64 6.22
N LYS A 376 19.83 3.86 6.69
CA LYS A 376 20.77 4.13 7.79
C LYS A 376 20.28 3.52 9.12
N GLU A 377 19.03 3.74 9.49
CA GLU A 377 18.48 3.28 10.77
C GLU A 377 18.33 1.75 10.82
N LEU A 378 17.98 1.11 9.70
CA LEU A 378 17.80 -0.35 9.60
C LEU A 378 19.00 -1.06 8.94
N PHE A 379 20.17 -0.42 8.92
CA PHE A 379 21.33 -0.92 8.20
C PHE A 379 21.66 -2.38 8.53
N GLN A 380 21.70 -2.74 9.81
CA GLN A 380 22.04 -4.10 10.27
C GLN A 380 21.02 -5.15 9.78
N ASP A 381 19.75 -4.78 9.71
CA ASP A 381 18.69 -5.69 9.27
C ASP A 381 18.76 -5.92 7.74
N TYR A 382 19.18 -4.90 6.97
CA TYR A 382 19.41 -5.05 5.53
C TYR A 382 20.52 -6.05 5.21
N LEU A 383 21.54 -6.21 6.08
CA LEU A 383 22.68 -7.07 5.79
C LEU A 383 22.33 -8.56 5.62
N THR A 384 21.18 -8.99 6.13
CA THR A 384 20.76 -10.40 6.11
C THR A 384 19.39 -10.66 5.52
N CYS A 385 18.63 -9.62 5.13
CA CYS A 385 17.23 -9.76 4.72
C CYS A 385 17.03 -10.63 3.46
N THR A 386 18.07 -10.75 2.61
CA THR A 386 18.03 -11.58 1.40
C THR A 386 18.86 -12.87 1.52
N LYS A 387 19.26 -13.30 2.72
CA LYS A 387 20.16 -14.43 2.95
C LYS A 387 19.69 -15.77 2.36
N GLU A 388 18.39 -15.95 2.18
CA GLU A 388 17.82 -17.15 1.55
C GLU A 388 17.91 -17.13 0.02
N ALA A 389 18.31 -16.01 -0.61
CA ALA A 389 18.62 -15.96 -2.03
C ALA A 389 20.01 -16.47 -2.32
N ASP A 390 20.20 -17.12 -3.48
CA ASP A 390 21.51 -17.58 -3.92
C ASP A 390 22.40 -16.42 -4.38
N ILE A 391 21.79 -15.39 -4.98
CA ILE A 391 22.47 -14.18 -5.43
C ILE A 391 21.55 -12.96 -5.16
N THR A 392 22.15 -11.91 -4.61
CA THR A 392 21.45 -10.63 -4.40
C THR A 392 22.09 -9.53 -5.23
N LEU A 393 21.32 -8.90 -6.10
CA LEU A 393 21.71 -7.68 -6.80
C LEU A 393 21.19 -6.48 -6.01
N VAL A 394 22.05 -5.51 -5.74
CA VAL A 394 21.69 -4.30 -4.98
C VAL A 394 21.85 -3.10 -5.90
N THR A 395 20.77 -2.37 -6.12
CA THR A 395 20.79 -1.11 -6.90
C THR A 395 21.13 0.08 -6.02
N ASP A 396 21.29 1.25 -6.63
CA ASP A 396 21.44 2.48 -5.85
C ASP A 396 20.23 2.72 -4.96
N ILE A 397 20.48 3.40 -3.81
CA ILE A 397 19.42 3.78 -2.88
C ILE A 397 18.49 4.76 -3.59
N TYR A 398 17.21 4.40 -3.70
CA TYR A 398 16.19 5.32 -4.18
C TYR A 398 15.89 6.37 -3.12
N GLY A 399 16.25 7.62 -3.41
CA GLY A 399 16.19 8.72 -2.43
C GLY A 399 14.78 9.01 -1.90
N ASP A 400 13.74 8.75 -2.71
CA ASP A 400 12.36 9.10 -2.40
C ASP A 400 12.28 10.60 -1.98
N ARG A 401 11.94 10.83 -0.72
CA ARG A 401 11.81 12.17 -0.13
C ARG A 401 13.05 12.63 0.64
N THR A 402 14.05 11.76 0.74
CA THR A 402 15.27 12.04 1.49
C THR A 402 16.44 12.34 0.56
N LYS A 403 17.33 13.23 1.01
CA LYS A 403 18.53 13.58 0.27
C LYS A 403 19.68 12.69 0.69
N ASP A 404 20.52 12.33 -0.27
CA ASP A 404 21.80 11.72 0.00
C ASP A 404 22.65 12.68 0.85
N THR A 405 23.12 12.20 1.99
CA THR A 405 24.01 12.93 2.90
C THR A 405 25.45 12.42 2.83
N GLY A 406 25.75 11.44 1.95
CA GLY A 406 27.04 10.77 1.83
C GLY A 406 27.41 9.89 3.04
N ARG A 407 26.44 9.59 3.92
CA ARG A 407 26.67 8.80 5.14
C ARG A 407 26.33 7.32 4.98
N ILE A 408 25.59 6.98 3.94
CA ILE A 408 25.18 5.62 3.63
C ILE A 408 25.12 5.45 2.11
N SER A 409 25.59 4.31 1.60
CA SER A 409 25.56 3.99 0.19
C SER A 409 25.25 2.52 -0.07
N SER A 410 24.92 2.18 -1.29
CA SER A 410 24.68 0.79 -1.70
C SER A 410 25.95 -0.06 -1.66
N GLU A 411 27.14 0.55 -1.88
CA GLU A 411 28.44 -0.13 -1.71
C GLU A 411 28.61 -0.61 -0.27
N MET A 412 28.32 0.25 0.72
CA MET A 412 28.41 -0.12 2.15
C MET A 412 27.47 -1.27 2.49
N LEU A 413 26.25 -1.29 1.90
CA LEU A 413 25.32 -2.40 2.08
C LEU A 413 25.90 -3.70 1.49
N VAL A 414 26.41 -3.65 0.25
CA VAL A 414 26.98 -4.82 -0.43
C VAL A 414 28.18 -5.39 0.31
N GLU A 415 29.07 -4.52 0.82
CA GLU A 415 30.22 -4.93 1.63
C GLU A 415 29.75 -5.63 2.91
N GLY A 416 28.86 -4.99 3.68
CA GLY A 416 28.30 -5.55 4.90
C GLY A 416 27.53 -6.86 4.67
N MET A 417 26.75 -6.96 3.60
CA MET A 417 26.03 -8.18 3.20
C MET A 417 27.00 -9.35 2.93
N ARG A 418 28.10 -9.09 2.22
CA ARG A 418 29.15 -10.08 1.96
C ARG A 418 29.81 -10.57 3.24
N GLU A 419 30.10 -9.68 4.18
CA GLU A 419 30.64 -10.04 5.51
C GLU A 419 29.69 -10.93 6.29
N HIS A 420 28.37 -10.83 6.06
CA HIS A 420 27.34 -11.68 6.66
C HIS A 420 26.98 -12.92 5.84
N GLY A 421 27.79 -13.23 4.81
CA GLY A 421 27.69 -14.46 4.01
C GLY A 421 26.58 -14.39 2.93
N VAL A 422 26.13 -13.21 2.54
CA VAL A 422 25.22 -13.01 1.41
C VAL A 422 26.04 -12.82 0.13
N CYS A 423 25.72 -13.54 -0.94
CA CYS A 423 26.33 -13.33 -2.26
C CYS A 423 25.75 -12.06 -2.91
N ALA A 424 26.22 -10.90 -2.47
CA ALA A 424 25.72 -9.59 -2.91
C ALA A 424 26.60 -9.02 -4.03
N VAL A 425 25.97 -8.42 -5.04
CA VAL A 425 26.59 -7.75 -6.19
C VAL A 425 26.00 -6.36 -6.34
N LEU A 426 26.86 -5.36 -6.43
CA LEU A 426 26.41 -3.98 -6.71
C LEU A 426 26.06 -3.85 -8.19
N THR A 427 24.86 -3.36 -8.45
CA THR A 427 24.32 -3.02 -9.77
C THR A 427 23.62 -1.66 -9.68
N PRO A 428 24.37 -0.54 -9.70
CA PRO A 428 23.83 0.79 -9.37
C PRO A 428 22.59 1.14 -10.17
N ALA A 429 22.65 1.01 -11.50
CA ALA A 429 21.51 1.27 -12.35
C ALA A 429 20.64 0.02 -12.58
N LEU A 430 19.35 0.22 -12.86
CA LEU A 430 18.43 -0.87 -13.23
C LEU A 430 18.89 -1.59 -14.51
N SER A 431 19.53 -0.86 -15.44
CA SER A 431 20.15 -1.44 -16.66
C SER A 431 21.29 -2.41 -16.35
N ASP A 432 22.06 -2.16 -15.29
CA ASP A 432 23.16 -3.03 -14.88
C ASP A 432 22.60 -4.34 -14.31
N ALA A 433 21.57 -4.25 -13.47
CA ALA A 433 20.86 -5.42 -12.95
C ALA A 433 20.25 -6.24 -14.10
N ALA A 434 19.59 -5.58 -15.07
CA ALA A 434 19.02 -6.24 -16.24
C ALA A 434 20.09 -6.97 -17.07
N ALA A 435 21.27 -6.36 -17.27
CA ALA A 435 22.37 -6.96 -18.03
C ALA A 435 22.91 -8.22 -17.34
N VAL A 436 23.07 -8.19 -16.01
CA VAL A 436 23.50 -9.36 -15.23
C VAL A 436 22.47 -10.47 -15.31
N LEU A 437 21.19 -10.18 -15.09
CA LEU A 437 20.12 -11.17 -15.11
C LEU A 437 19.98 -11.83 -16.49
N ARG A 438 19.93 -11.05 -17.58
CA ARG A 438 19.82 -11.58 -18.95
C ARG A 438 20.95 -12.52 -19.32
N LYS A 439 22.15 -12.25 -18.82
CA LYS A 439 23.34 -13.08 -19.10
C LYS A 439 23.39 -14.37 -18.26
N SER A 440 22.82 -14.33 -17.05
CA SER A 440 23.16 -15.32 -16.02
C SER A 440 21.99 -16.20 -15.59
N VAL A 441 20.74 -15.71 -15.72
CA VAL A 441 19.52 -16.46 -15.36
C VAL A 441 19.32 -17.61 -16.35
N GLN A 442 18.93 -18.77 -15.82
CA GLN A 442 18.72 -20.00 -16.56
C GLN A 442 17.30 -20.57 -16.31
N PRO A 443 16.80 -21.44 -17.19
CA PRO A 443 15.54 -22.13 -16.99
C PRO A 443 15.50 -22.84 -15.63
N GLY A 444 14.42 -22.62 -14.87
CA GLY A 444 14.24 -23.15 -13.52
C GLY A 444 14.77 -22.27 -12.39
N ASP A 445 15.52 -21.20 -12.71
CA ASP A 445 15.79 -20.11 -11.75
C ASP A 445 14.50 -19.34 -11.43
N LEU A 446 14.52 -18.50 -10.41
CA LEU A 446 13.48 -17.54 -10.09
C LEU A 446 14.12 -16.18 -9.80
N VAL A 447 13.53 -15.13 -10.32
CA VAL A 447 13.92 -13.74 -10.04
C VAL A 447 12.84 -13.06 -9.19
N ILE A 448 13.23 -12.41 -8.09
CA ILE A 448 12.36 -11.52 -7.35
C ILE A 448 12.95 -10.12 -7.29
N THR A 449 12.21 -9.12 -7.74
CA THR A 449 12.57 -7.70 -7.66
C THR A 449 11.81 -7.07 -6.51
N MET A 450 12.50 -6.28 -5.66
CA MET A 450 11.91 -5.75 -4.42
C MET A 450 12.25 -4.28 -4.23
N GLY A 451 11.24 -3.46 -3.91
CA GLY A 451 11.41 -2.04 -3.59
C GLY A 451 10.16 -1.19 -3.82
N GLY A 452 10.08 -0.08 -3.11
CA GLY A 452 9.00 0.90 -3.21
C GLY A 452 9.25 2.04 -4.22
N GLY A 453 10.46 2.08 -4.82
CA GLY A 453 10.86 3.09 -5.79
C GLY A 453 10.50 2.73 -7.24
N ASP A 454 11.41 3.03 -8.14
CA ASP A 454 11.25 2.82 -9.59
C ASP A 454 11.72 1.43 -10.06
N ILE A 455 12.10 0.52 -9.16
CA ILE A 455 12.57 -0.83 -9.50
C ILE A 455 11.54 -1.63 -10.33
N TYR A 456 10.26 -1.30 -10.26
CA TYR A 456 9.25 -1.94 -11.12
C TYR A 456 9.55 -1.76 -12.61
N LEU A 457 10.27 -0.69 -13.00
CA LEU A 457 10.72 -0.47 -14.37
C LEU A 457 11.74 -1.53 -14.83
N LEU A 458 12.46 -2.17 -13.89
CA LEU A 458 13.32 -3.30 -14.21
C LEU A 458 12.52 -4.46 -14.82
N ASN A 459 11.31 -4.71 -14.32
CA ASN A 459 10.47 -5.78 -14.86
C ASN A 459 10.12 -5.53 -16.33
N GLU A 460 9.86 -4.27 -16.70
CA GLU A 460 9.64 -3.89 -18.11
C GLU A 460 10.92 -4.09 -18.96
N LEU A 461 12.09 -3.81 -18.39
CA LEU A 461 13.35 -4.08 -19.05
C LEU A 461 13.59 -5.59 -19.24
N LEU A 462 13.09 -6.45 -18.34
CA LEU A 462 13.30 -7.90 -18.38
C LEU A 462 12.35 -8.64 -19.32
N LYS A 463 11.20 -8.04 -19.70
CA LYS A 463 10.26 -8.68 -20.63
C LYS A 463 10.93 -9.08 -21.92
N GLU A 464 10.59 -10.25 -22.42
CA GLU A 464 11.04 -10.77 -23.73
C GLU A 464 10.44 -9.90 -24.85
N PRO A 465 11.10 -9.81 -26.02
CA PRO A 465 10.62 -8.96 -27.13
C PRO A 465 9.20 -9.27 -27.58
N GLU A 466 8.75 -10.53 -27.49
CA GLU A 466 7.40 -10.96 -27.87
C GLU A 466 6.34 -10.48 -26.84
N GLU A 467 6.68 -10.39 -25.57
CA GLU A 467 5.80 -9.87 -24.51
C GLU A 467 5.64 -8.34 -24.56
N ARG A 468 6.66 -7.61 -25.06
CA ARG A 468 6.62 -6.16 -25.26
C ARG A 468 5.62 -5.74 -26.34
N LEU A 469 5.53 -6.49 -27.44
CA LEU A 469 4.63 -6.20 -28.55
C LEU A 469 3.15 -6.43 -28.23
N ALA A 470 2.84 -7.32 -27.28
CA ALA A 470 1.46 -7.59 -26.86
C ALA A 470 0.85 -6.45 -26.02
N HIS A 471 1.67 -5.67 -25.31
CA HIS A 471 1.21 -4.52 -24.51
C HIS A 471 1.09 -3.20 -25.31
N GLU A 472 1.81 -3.07 -26.44
CA GLU A 472 1.68 -1.89 -27.33
C GLU A 472 0.47 -1.98 -28.28
N SER A 473 -0.22 -3.12 -28.30
CA SER A 473 -1.34 -3.39 -29.22
C SER A 473 -2.71 -3.52 -28.52
N CYS A 474 -2.80 -3.22 -27.25
CA CYS A 474 -4.03 -3.06 -26.44
C CYS A 474 -4.08 -1.61 -25.90
#